data_9a17d2f1d0fe94abeac78212ed9d8c01
#
_entry.id   9a17d2f1d0fe94abeac78212ed9d8c01
#
_cell.length_a   1.000
_cell.length_b   1.000
_cell.length_c   1.000
_cell.angle_alpha   90.00
_cell.angle_beta   90.00
_cell.angle_gamma   90.00
#
_symmetry.space_group_name_H-M   'P 1'
#
loop_
_entity.id
_entity.type
_entity.pdbx_description
1 polymer ?
#
loop_
_entity_poly.entity_id
_entity_poly.type
_entity_poly.pdbx_seq_one_letter_code
_entity_poly.pdbx_strand_id
1 'polypeptide(L)'
;MSQPEMPESVTDGDTPEDLLIDATDHPDGLDSELPPTAVDGSYDAGQITVLEGLEAVRKRPGMYIGSTGERGLHHCVYEIVDNSVDEAMAGYCDTIQVELLDDNWCQVTDNGRGIPVKEHPVEHIPTVTLVLTKLHAGGKFGNGGYKVSGGLHGVGSSVVNALAAHFIVEVRRDGYHWRQSFSLGEPDGPLEQLEALGPDDYEGTTVRFQPSDEIFDAIVFDYQTLSNRFREMAFLNKGLRIVLTDRRADHADEDGNPVHEDFLYKEGLKDYVRFLTGTRDVINPTIISLESHRP
;
A
#
# COMPACT_ATOMS: atom_id res chain seq x y z
N MET A 1 -69.09 -5.70 2.36
CA MET A 1 -68.93 -5.69 0.92
C MET A 1 -67.56 -6.23 0.60
N SER A 2 -67.60 -7.44 0.13
CA SER A 2 -66.65 -8.32 -0.54
C SER A 2 -65.14 -8.17 -0.20
N GLN A 3 -64.65 -9.10 0.59
CA GLN A 3 -63.23 -9.45 0.62
C GLN A 3 -62.89 -10.31 -0.61
N PRO A 4 -61.71 -10.20 -1.18
CA PRO A 4 -61.22 -11.19 -2.13
C PRO A 4 -60.55 -12.35 -1.39
N GLU A 5 -60.88 -13.53 -1.84
CA GLU A 5 -60.50 -14.88 -1.40
C GLU A 5 -58.98 -15.11 -1.60
N MET A 6 -58.39 -15.84 -0.63
CA MET A 6 -57.05 -16.47 -0.75
C MET A 6 -57.19 -17.76 -1.58
N PRO A 7 -56.23 -18.04 -2.47
CA PRO A 7 -56.17 -19.39 -3.07
C PRO A 7 -55.52 -20.43 -2.13
N GLU A 8 -56.08 -21.60 -2.25
CA GLU A 8 -55.82 -22.81 -1.47
C GLU A 8 -54.37 -23.33 -1.49
N SER A 9 -54.07 -24.03 -0.42
CA SER A 9 -52.91 -24.90 -0.17
C SER A 9 -52.63 -25.88 -1.32
N VAL A 10 -51.37 -25.88 -1.79
CA VAL A 10 -50.81 -27.00 -2.53
C VAL A 10 -50.05 -27.90 -1.55
N THR A 11 -50.53 -29.11 -1.48
CA THR A 11 -50.01 -30.22 -0.68
C THR A 11 -48.71 -30.78 -1.24
N ASP A 12 -47.87 -31.19 -0.30
CA ASP A 12 -46.88 -32.24 -0.29
C ASP A 12 -46.47 -32.96 -1.58
N GLY A 13 -45.15 -33.09 -1.70
CA GLY A 13 -44.52 -34.26 -2.29
C GLY A 13 -43.52 -33.96 -3.39
N ASP A 14 -42.30 -33.67 -3.01
CA ASP A 14 -41.12 -34.15 -3.71
C ASP A 14 -39.86 -33.85 -2.89
N THR A 15 -39.46 -34.80 -2.09
CA THR A 15 -38.10 -34.90 -1.56
C THR A 15 -37.16 -35.28 -2.71
N PRO A 16 -36.07 -34.61 -2.95
CA PRO A 16 -35.05 -35.06 -3.90
C PRO A 16 -34.17 -36.13 -3.23
N GLU A 17 -34.65 -37.36 -3.24
CA GLU A 17 -33.87 -38.55 -2.89
C GLU A 17 -33.26 -39.24 -4.13
N ASP A 18 -32.90 -38.54 -5.17
CA ASP A 18 -32.30 -39.12 -6.38
C ASP A 18 -31.06 -38.34 -6.88
N LEU A 19 -30.11 -38.09 -5.98
CA LEU A 19 -28.73 -37.73 -6.34
C LEU A 19 -27.72 -38.53 -5.54
N LEU A 20 -27.99 -39.81 -5.33
CA LEU A 20 -26.93 -40.79 -5.06
C LEU A 20 -26.29 -41.13 -6.40
N ILE A 21 -25.22 -40.40 -6.76
CA ILE A 21 -24.31 -40.80 -7.81
C ILE A 21 -23.68 -42.12 -7.35
N ASP A 22 -24.02 -43.19 -8.06
CA ASP A 22 -23.42 -44.50 -7.89
C ASP A 22 -21.92 -44.41 -8.12
N ALA A 23 -21.13 -44.59 -7.06
CA ALA A 23 -19.66 -44.47 -7.06
C ALA A 23 -18.96 -45.69 -7.66
N THR A 24 -19.61 -46.43 -8.58
CA THR A 24 -19.06 -47.66 -9.14
C THR A 24 -18.83 -47.65 -10.66
N ASP A 25 -19.01 -46.52 -11.34
CA ASP A 25 -18.68 -46.43 -12.77
C ASP A 25 -17.43 -45.59 -12.96
N HIS A 26 -16.25 -46.13 -12.60
CA HIS A 26 -14.96 -45.66 -13.08
C HIS A 26 -14.69 -46.30 -14.44
N PRO A 27 -14.59 -45.50 -15.53
CA PRO A 27 -14.03 -46.02 -16.75
C PRO A 27 -12.54 -46.32 -16.52
N ASP A 28 -12.19 -47.59 -16.64
CA ASP A 28 -10.81 -48.06 -16.68
C ASP A 28 -10.01 -47.26 -17.71
N GLY A 29 -8.95 -46.61 -17.28
CA GLY A 29 -7.92 -46.09 -18.19
C GLY A 29 -7.51 -44.62 -18.05
N LEU A 30 -7.35 -44.14 -16.86
CA LEU A 30 -6.46 -43.01 -16.58
C LEU A 30 -5.51 -43.38 -15.46
N ASP A 31 -4.44 -44.07 -15.84
CA ASP A 31 -3.21 -44.11 -15.04
C ASP A 31 -2.68 -42.66 -14.95
N SER A 32 -3.31 -41.86 -14.05
CA SER A 32 -2.67 -40.67 -13.54
C SER A 32 -1.59 -41.12 -12.55
N GLU A 33 -0.45 -41.52 -13.06
CA GLU A 33 0.78 -41.49 -12.27
C GLU A 33 0.98 -40.04 -11.82
N LEU A 34 0.44 -39.67 -10.66
CA LEU A 34 0.95 -38.57 -9.89
C LEU A 34 2.43 -38.88 -9.65
N PRO A 35 3.36 -38.01 -10.07
CA PRO A 35 4.76 -38.26 -9.79
C PRO A 35 4.91 -38.48 -8.30
N PRO A 36 5.65 -39.49 -7.86
CA PRO A 36 5.87 -39.73 -6.44
C PRO A 36 6.76 -38.59 -5.92
N THR A 37 6.17 -37.53 -5.43
CA THR A 37 6.84 -36.53 -4.59
C THR A 37 6.74 -36.95 -3.13
N ALA A 38 7.00 -38.18 -2.84
CA ALA A 38 7.40 -38.55 -1.50
C ALA A 38 8.83 -38.02 -1.32
N VAL A 39 8.95 -36.86 -0.71
CA VAL A 39 10.22 -36.40 -0.16
C VAL A 39 10.59 -37.43 0.89
N ASP A 40 11.63 -38.23 0.59
CA ASP A 40 12.15 -39.23 1.52
C ASP A 40 12.87 -38.51 2.66
N GLY A 41 12.13 -38.17 3.69
CA GLY A 41 12.59 -37.45 4.87
C GLY A 41 11.49 -37.44 5.93
N SER A 42 11.81 -37.95 7.12
CA SER A 42 10.92 -37.82 8.27
C SER A 42 10.59 -36.34 8.49
N TYR A 43 9.33 -35.94 8.37
CA TYR A 43 8.86 -34.61 8.78
C TYR A 43 9.03 -34.49 10.29
N ASP A 44 10.15 -33.91 10.72
CA ASP A 44 10.61 -33.80 12.10
C ASP A 44 10.57 -32.35 12.55
N ALA A 45 10.46 -32.12 13.84
CA ALA A 45 10.49 -30.81 14.49
C ALA A 45 11.72 -29.97 14.08
N GLY A 46 12.87 -30.62 13.81
CA GLY A 46 14.08 -29.97 13.33
C GLY A 46 13.99 -29.36 11.91
N GLN A 47 12.95 -29.73 11.14
CA GLN A 47 12.72 -29.17 9.80
C GLN A 47 11.82 -27.92 9.81
N ILE A 48 11.27 -27.60 10.98
CA ILE A 48 10.45 -26.39 11.14
C ILE A 48 11.37 -25.21 11.36
N THR A 49 11.51 -24.36 10.33
CA THR A 49 12.28 -23.12 10.42
C THR A 49 11.35 -21.98 10.84
N VAL A 50 11.68 -21.31 11.93
CA VAL A 50 11.02 -20.07 12.35
C VAL A 50 11.73 -18.91 11.68
N LEU A 51 11.00 -18.12 10.89
CA LEU A 51 11.50 -16.87 10.30
C LEU A 51 10.95 -15.71 11.13
N GLU A 52 11.84 -14.81 11.53
CA GLU A 52 11.48 -13.66 12.34
C GLU A 52 11.82 -12.34 11.63
N GLY A 53 11.08 -11.29 11.96
CA GLY A 53 11.34 -9.93 11.49
C GLY A 53 11.36 -9.79 9.97
N LEU A 54 12.26 -8.96 9.47
CA LEU A 54 12.38 -8.63 8.04
C LEU A 54 12.90 -9.77 7.17
N GLU A 55 13.57 -10.76 7.75
CA GLU A 55 13.97 -11.96 7.02
C GLU A 55 12.76 -12.74 6.49
N ALA A 56 11.69 -12.82 7.28
CA ALA A 56 10.43 -13.44 6.86
C ALA A 56 9.84 -12.74 5.63
N VAL A 57 9.92 -11.41 5.58
CA VAL A 57 9.46 -10.60 4.44
C VAL A 57 10.25 -10.94 3.18
N ARG A 58 11.59 -10.93 3.27
CA ARG A 58 12.46 -11.24 2.12
C ARG A 58 12.26 -12.66 1.58
N LYS A 59 12.09 -13.64 2.46
CA LYS A 59 11.88 -15.05 2.05
C LYS A 59 10.48 -15.33 1.49
N ARG A 60 9.48 -14.55 1.87
CA ARG A 60 8.08 -14.73 1.46
C ARG A 60 7.43 -13.39 1.10
N PRO A 61 7.97 -12.61 0.16
CA PRO A 61 7.49 -11.26 -0.16
C PRO A 61 6.02 -11.25 -0.58
N GLY A 62 5.57 -12.27 -1.34
CA GLY A 62 4.19 -12.39 -1.79
C GLY A 62 3.14 -12.43 -0.66
N MET A 63 3.53 -12.81 0.57
CA MET A 63 2.62 -12.76 1.72
C MET A 63 2.33 -11.34 2.19
N TYR A 64 3.20 -10.38 1.89
CA TYR A 64 3.12 -9.00 2.34
C TYR A 64 2.68 -8.04 1.23
N ILE A 65 3.16 -8.25 0.00
CA ILE A 65 2.88 -7.37 -1.15
C ILE A 65 2.09 -8.05 -2.26
N GLY A 66 1.62 -9.29 -2.03
CA GLY A 66 0.75 -10.05 -2.93
C GLY A 66 1.47 -10.74 -4.09
N SER A 67 2.56 -10.19 -4.63
CA SER A 67 3.37 -10.79 -5.69
C SER A 67 4.76 -10.16 -5.74
N THR A 68 5.70 -10.75 -6.50
CA THR A 68 7.03 -10.18 -6.80
C THR A 68 7.09 -9.53 -8.18
N GLY A 69 6.01 -9.61 -8.96
CA GLY A 69 5.89 -8.93 -10.24
C GLY A 69 5.47 -7.46 -10.12
N GLU A 70 5.11 -6.86 -11.24
CA GLU A 70 4.75 -5.44 -11.37
C GLU A 70 3.71 -4.97 -10.34
N ARG A 71 2.68 -5.77 -10.06
CA ARG A 71 1.65 -5.42 -9.07
C ARG A 71 2.23 -5.25 -7.67
N GLY A 72 3.12 -6.14 -7.24
CA GLY A 72 3.77 -6.04 -5.92
C GLY A 72 4.77 -4.90 -5.86
N LEU A 73 5.46 -4.61 -6.99
CA LEU A 73 6.34 -3.46 -7.11
C LEU A 73 5.59 -2.15 -6.86
N HIS A 74 4.48 -1.92 -7.56
CA HIS A 74 3.65 -0.72 -7.37
C HIS A 74 3.01 -0.68 -5.98
N HIS A 75 2.70 -1.84 -5.38
CA HIS A 75 2.20 -1.89 -4.02
C HIS A 75 3.18 -1.29 -3.01
N CYS A 76 4.49 -1.46 -3.20
CA CYS A 76 5.50 -0.80 -2.36
C CYS A 76 5.36 0.74 -2.39
N VAL A 77 5.10 1.33 -3.56
CA VAL A 77 4.85 2.78 -3.66
C VAL A 77 3.60 3.16 -2.90
N TYR A 78 2.52 2.37 -3.05
CA TYR A 78 1.25 2.65 -2.35
C TYR A 78 1.41 2.60 -0.84
N GLU A 79 2.17 1.66 -0.29
CA GLU A 79 2.42 1.56 1.16
C GLU A 79 3.14 2.80 1.71
N ILE A 80 4.08 3.37 0.97
CA ILE A 80 4.76 4.60 1.39
C ILE A 80 3.80 5.80 1.29
N VAL A 81 3.06 5.93 0.18
CA VAL A 81 2.09 7.03 -0.02
C VAL A 81 0.96 6.97 0.98
N ASP A 82 0.46 5.78 1.34
CA ASP A 82 -0.59 5.59 2.34
C ASP A 82 -0.20 6.12 3.73
N ASN A 83 1.09 6.12 4.08
CA ASN A 83 1.56 6.74 5.33
C ASN A 83 1.41 8.27 5.29
N SER A 84 1.71 8.89 4.14
CA SER A 84 1.51 10.33 3.94
C SER A 84 0.03 10.70 3.87
N VAL A 85 -0.82 9.83 3.29
CA VAL A 85 -2.28 9.98 3.31
C VAL A 85 -2.82 9.90 4.76
N ASP A 86 -2.27 9.03 5.60
CA ASP A 86 -2.65 8.96 7.01
C ASP A 86 -2.32 10.27 7.76
N GLU A 87 -1.18 10.91 7.46
CA GLU A 87 -0.85 12.25 7.96
C GLU A 87 -1.87 13.30 7.47
N ALA A 88 -2.31 13.21 6.20
CA ALA A 88 -3.33 14.09 5.67
C ALA A 88 -4.70 13.87 6.33
N MET A 89 -5.11 12.63 6.54
CA MET A 89 -6.35 12.29 7.26
C MET A 89 -6.32 12.74 8.73
N ALA A 90 -5.13 12.79 9.33
CA ALA A 90 -4.91 13.35 10.67
C ALA A 90 -4.87 14.89 10.67
N GLY A 91 -4.90 15.55 9.52
CA GLY A 91 -4.94 17.00 9.35
C GLY A 91 -3.58 17.69 9.39
N TYR A 92 -2.48 16.95 9.18
CA TYR A 92 -1.11 17.49 9.27
C TYR A 92 -0.36 17.53 7.93
N CYS A 93 -0.93 16.98 6.88
CA CYS A 93 -0.35 16.98 5.53
C CYS A 93 -1.41 17.44 4.53
N ASP A 94 -1.03 18.24 3.55
CA ASP A 94 -1.89 18.65 2.43
C ASP A 94 -1.27 18.38 1.06
N THR A 95 0.02 18.02 1.02
CA THR A 95 0.75 17.83 -0.23
C THR A 95 1.67 16.61 -0.16
N ILE A 96 1.53 15.72 -1.13
CA ILE A 96 2.39 14.55 -1.34
C ILE A 96 3.01 14.67 -2.73
N GLN A 97 4.31 14.48 -2.82
CA GLN A 97 5.06 14.46 -4.07
C GLN A 97 5.64 13.06 -4.27
N VAL A 98 5.41 12.47 -5.43
CA VAL A 98 5.97 11.18 -5.84
C VAL A 98 6.81 11.39 -7.08
N GLU A 99 8.04 10.96 -7.05
CA GLU A 99 8.98 11.12 -8.15
C GLU A 99 9.57 9.77 -8.54
N LEU A 100 9.50 9.45 -9.83
CA LEU A 100 10.22 8.34 -10.44
C LEU A 100 11.55 8.88 -10.96
N LEU A 101 12.64 8.29 -10.52
CA LEU A 101 13.99 8.74 -10.81
C LEU A 101 14.74 7.68 -11.63
N ASP A 102 15.86 8.07 -12.22
CA ASP A 102 16.76 7.13 -12.90
C ASP A 102 17.18 6.00 -11.96
N ASP A 103 17.69 4.91 -12.53
CA ASP A 103 18.12 3.71 -11.82
C ASP A 103 17.02 3.05 -10.97
N ASN A 104 15.76 3.19 -11.39
CA ASN A 104 14.57 2.64 -10.71
C ASN A 104 14.39 3.10 -9.25
N TRP A 105 14.82 4.30 -8.92
CA TRP A 105 14.48 4.90 -7.65
C TRP A 105 13.06 5.49 -7.67
N CYS A 106 12.33 5.32 -6.58
CA CYS A 106 11.10 6.02 -6.31
C CYS A 106 11.26 6.87 -5.05
N GLN A 107 10.84 8.12 -5.11
CA GLN A 107 10.85 9.05 -3.99
C GLN A 107 9.44 9.51 -3.67
N VAL A 108 9.08 9.50 -2.39
CA VAL A 108 7.82 10.04 -1.86
C VAL A 108 8.16 11.07 -0.79
N THR A 109 7.63 12.27 -0.94
CA THR A 109 7.82 13.38 0.00
C THR A 109 6.47 13.90 0.46
N ASP A 110 6.29 14.07 1.76
CA ASP A 110 5.13 14.74 2.35
C ASP A 110 5.53 15.97 3.17
N ASN A 111 4.58 16.84 3.42
CA ASN A 111 4.70 18.00 4.31
C ASN A 111 3.97 17.78 5.65
N GLY A 112 3.95 16.55 6.13
CA GLY A 112 3.38 16.17 7.42
C GLY A 112 4.28 16.53 8.60
N ARG A 113 4.02 15.94 9.77
CA ARG A 113 4.82 16.18 10.99
C ARG A 113 6.20 15.54 10.99
N GLY A 114 6.51 14.70 10.00
CA GLY A 114 7.69 13.86 9.99
C GLY A 114 7.62 12.69 10.99
N ILE A 115 8.27 11.58 10.65
CA ILE A 115 8.38 10.42 11.56
C ILE A 115 9.14 10.84 12.83
N PRO A 116 8.73 10.43 14.06
CA PRO A 116 9.47 10.74 15.27
C PRO A 116 10.92 10.26 15.23
N VAL A 117 11.86 11.13 15.55
CA VAL A 117 13.32 10.86 15.52
C VAL A 117 13.90 10.57 16.89
N LYS A 118 13.19 10.92 17.96
CA LYS A 118 13.63 10.65 19.34
C LYS A 118 13.69 9.17 19.65
N GLU A 119 14.51 8.83 20.63
CA GLU A 119 14.64 7.48 21.14
C GLU A 119 13.29 6.96 21.66
N HIS A 120 12.95 5.72 21.25
CA HIS A 120 11.75 5.04 21.74
C HIS A 120 11.96 4.62 23.21
N PRO A 121 11.01 4.90 24.11
CA PRO A 121 11.21 4.73 25.56
C PRO A 121 11.41 3.28 26.02
N VAL A 122 11.03 2.29 25.20
CA VAL A 122 11.15 0.88 25.53
C VAL A 122 12.27 0.20 24.73
N GLU A 123 12.35 0.49 23.43
CA GLU A 123 13.31 -0.17 22.53
C GLU A 123 14.70 0.49 22.53
N HIS A 124 14.83 1.71 23.09
CA HIS A 124 16.09 2.45 23.20
C HIS A 124 16.84 2.66 21.88
N ILE A 125 16.11 2.78 20.77
CA ILE A 125 16.61 3.14 19.45
C ILE A 125 15.78 4.29 18.89
N PRO A 126 16.28 5.07 17.90
CA PRO A 126 15.48 6.11 17.26
C PRO A 126 14.16 5.56 16.73
N THR A 127 13.06 6.28 16.98
CA THR A 127 11.73 5.79 16.58
C THR A 127 11.61 5.57 15.08
N VAL A 128 12.24 6.41 14.25
CA VAL A 128 12.29 6.22 12.80
C VAL A 128 12.97 4.90 12.42
N THR A 129 14.10 4.56 13.07
CA THR A 129 14.79 3.27 12.87
C THR A 129 13.89 2.12 13.27
N LEU A 130 13.22 2.23 14.42
CA LEU A 130 12.28 1.21 14.90
C LEU A 130 11.17 0.92 13.90
N VAL A 131 10.49 1.96 13.40
CA VAL A 131 9.36 1.86 12.45
C VAL A 131 9.81 1.22 11.12
N LEU A 132 11.06 1.44 10.71
CA LEU A 132 11.59 0.93 9.46
C LEU A 132 12.20 -0.47 9.57
N THR A 133 12.57 -0.95 10.77
CA THR A 133 13.26 -2.23 10.96
C THR A 133 12.45 -3.29 11.71
N LYS A 134 11.33 -2.91 12.33
CA LYS A 134 10.47 -3.84 13.07
C LYS A 134 9.09 -3.94 12.45
N LEU A 135 8.62 -5.16 12.22
CA LEU A 135 7.22 -5.38 11.85
C LEU A 135 6.31 -5.00 13.01
N HIS A 136 5.15 -4.45 12.70
CA HIS A 136 4.14 -4.02 13.68
C HIS A 136 4.61 -2.93 14.67
N ALA A 137 5.63 -2.16 14.32
CA ALA A 137 6.11 -1.03 15.08
C ALA A 137 5.63 0.29 14.46
N GLY A 138 4.39 0.67 14.68
CA GLY A 138 3.85 1.92 14.10
C GLY A 138 2.88 2.62 15.03
N GLY A 139 2.74 3.95 14.89
CA GLY A 139 1.81 4.79 15.67
C GLY A 139 0.32 4.45 15.46
N LYS A 140 0.01 3.52 14.56
CA LYS A 140 -1.35 3.07 14.25
C LYS A 140 -1.90 2.02 15.25
N PHE A 141 -1.04 1.41 16.08
CA PHE A 141 -1.43 0.39 17.07
C PHE A 141 -1.79 0.96 18.45
N GLY A 142 -1.60 2.27 18.69
CA GLY A 142 -1.87 2.92 19.98
C GLY A 142 -3.08 3.87 19.93
N ASN A 143 -3.69 4.14 21.08
CA ASN A 143 -4.88 4.98 21.21
C ASN A 143 -4.66 6.48 20.93
N GLY A 144 -3.53 6.91 20.39
CA GLY A 144 -3.17 8.34 20.39
C GLY A 144 -2.77 8.95 19.04
N GLY A 145 -2.45 8.17 18.00
CA GLY A 145 -1.83 8.72 16.79
C GLY A 145 -2.80 8.99 15.64
N TYR A 146 -3.64 8.04 15.32
CA TYR A 146 -4.54 8.09 14.18
C TYR A 146 -5.91 7.50 14.53
N LYS A 147 -6.99 8.27 14.30
CA LYS A 147 -8.37 7.80 14.53
C LYS A 147 -8.90 6.92 13.37
N VAL A 148 -8.39 7.16 12.19
CA VAL A 148 -8.67 6.42 10.95
C VAL A 148 -7.35 6.28 10.22
N SER A 149 -7.10 5.15 9.59
CA SER A 149 -5.89 4.87 8.82
C SER A 149 -6.27 4.24 7.48
N GLY A 150 -5.68 4.70 6.40
CA GLY A 150 -5.79 4.11 5.06
C GLY A 150 -4.98 2.82 4.95
N GLY A 151 -3.83 2.76 5.63
CA GLY A 151 -3.00 1.57 5.70
C GLY A 151 -3.53 0.57 6.73
N LEU A 152 -3.82 -0.67 6.30
CA LEU A 152 -4.52 -1.68 7.10
C LEU A 152 -3.63 -2.42 8.11
N HIS A 153 -2.31 -2.48 7.92
CA HIS A 153 -1.45 -3.46 8.60
C HIS A 153 -0.33 -2.85 9.47
N GLY A 154 -0.01 -1.56 9.31
CA GLY A 154 1.05 -0.88 10.08
C GLY A 154 2.45 -1.48 9.89
N VAL A 155 2.69 -2.15 8.76
CA VAL A 155 3.95 -2.82 8.42
C VAL A 155 4.55 -2.31 7.11
N GLY A 156 3.85 -1.46 6.37
CA GLY A 156 4.20 -1.07 5.00
C GLY A 156 5.62 -0.57 4.86
N SER A 157 6.04 0.42 5.64
CA SER A 157 7.39 1.00 5.52
C SER A 157 8.49 -0.01 5.81
N SER A 158 8.34 -0.87 6.82
CA SER A 158 9.33 -1.89 7.15
C SER A 158 9.37 -3.01 6.10
N VAL A 159 8.22 -3.33 5.50
CA VAL A 159 8.14 -4.27 4.37
C VAL A 159 8.84 -3.70 3.15
N VAL A 160 8.57 -2.45 2.76
CA VAL A 160 9.26 -1.82 1.61
C VAL A 160 10.76 -1.73 1.85
N ASN A 161 11.19 -1.34 3.06
CA ASN A 161 12.61 -1.32 3.43
C ASN A 161 13.25 -2.71 3.29
N ALA A 162 12.59 -3.78 3.77
CA ALA A 162 13.09 -5.15 3.64
C ALA A 162 13.25 -5.63 2.20
N LEU A 163 12.42 -5.11 1.27
CA LEU A 163 12.38 -5.50 -0.13
C LEU A 163 13.17 -4.56 -1.06
N ALA A 164 13.72 -3.48 -0.51
CA ALA A 164 14.54 -2.52 -1.23
C ALA A 164 16.02 -2.94 -1.18
N ALA A 165 16.73 -2.86 -2.30
CA ALA A 165 18.18 -2.95 -2.32
C ALA A 165 18.79 -1.81 -1.52
N HIS A 166 18.24 -0.60 -1.72
CA HIS A 166 18.59 0.60 -0.97
C HIS A 166 17.34 1.36 -0.56
N PHE A 167 17.33 1.87 0.67
CA PHE A 167 16.25 2.66 1.21
C PHE A 167 16.84 3.83 2.01
N ILE A 168 16.32 5.03 1.78
CA ILE A 168 16.77 6.25 2.46
C ILE A 168 15.53 6.93 3.04
N VAL A 169 15.59 7.28 4.31
CA VAL A 169 14.61 8.15 4.94
C VAL A 169 15.26 9.47 5.32
N GLU A 170 14.59 10.55 5.00
CA GLU A 170 14.92 11.89 5.46
C GLU A 170 13.71 12.46 6.21
N VAL A 171 13.95 13.02 7.37
CA VAL A 171 12.91 13.58 8.22
C VAL A 171 13.27 15.00 8.59
N ARG A 172 12.37 15.94 8.31
CA ARG A 172 12.43 17.32 8.77
C ARG A 172 11.51 17.46 9.97
N ARG A 173 12.11 17.49 11.17
CA ARG A 173 11.36 17.52 12.44
C ARG A 173 12.20 18.04 13.60
N ASP A 174 11.52 18.61 14.59
CA ASP A 174 12.14 19.12 15.83
C ASP A 174 13.27 20.13 15.54
N GLY A 175 13.16 20.92 14.47
CA GLY A 175 14.10 21.97 14.07
C GLY A 175 15.35 21.49 13.33
N TYR A 176 15.41 20.22 12.93
CA TYR A 176 16.55 19.66 12.22
C TYR A 176 16.12 18.76 11.05
N HIS A 177 17.03 18.62 10.10
CA HIS A 177 17.01 17.62 9.05
C HIS A 177 17.75 16.36 9.54
N TRP A 178 17.11 15.20 9.41
CA TRP A 178 17.63 13.91 9.82
C TRP A 178 17.67 12.97 8.64
N ARG A 179 18.65 12.06 8.60
CA ARG A 179 18.78 11.07 7.53
C ARG A 179 19.27 9.74 8.06
N GLN A 180 18.74 8.66 7.47
CA GLN A 180 19.26 7.31 7.67
C GLN A 180 19.10 6.51 6.38
N SER A 181 20.09 5.66 6.07
CA SER A 181 20.05 4.73 4.94
C SER A 181 20.02 3.28 5.42
N PHE A 182 19.51 2.43 4.54
CA PHE A 182 19.34 1.01 4.80
C PHE A 182 19.62 0.24 3.52
N SER A 183 20.14 -1.00 3.69
CA SER A 183 20.31 -1.98 2.62
C SER A 183 19.58 -3.26 3.00
N LEU A 184 18.62 -3.70 2.17
CA LEU A 184 17.80 -4.90 2.42
C LEU A 184 17.17 -4.95 3.83
N GLY A 185 16.76 -3.78 4.33
CA GLY A 185 16.10 -3.64 5.64
C GLY A 185 17.03 -3.43 6.83
N GLU A 186 18.34 -3.58 6.66
CA GLU A 186 19.32 -3.36 7.72
C GLU A 186 19.89 -1.93 7.65
N PRO A 187 20.01 -1.21 8.78
CA PRO A 187 20.61 0.12 8.80
C PRO A 187 22.08 0.09 8.36
N ASP A 188 22.47 0.95 7.41
CA ASP A 188 23.88 1.11 7.00
C ASP A 188 24.69 1.87 8.06
N GLY A 189 24.00 2.62 8.92
CA GLY A 189 24.61 3.42 9.98
C GLY A 189 23.55 3.99 10.95
N PRO A 190 23.98 4.75 11.94
CA PRO A 190 23.07 5.41 12.88
C PRO A 190 22.23 6.49 12.16
N LEU A 191 21.11 6.92 12.83
CA LEU A 191 20.38 8.11 12.41
C LEU A 191 21.30 9.34 12.54
N GLU A 192 21.48 10.05 11.43
CA GLU A 192 22.33 11.24 11.36
C GLU A 192 21.49 12.51 11.49
N GLN A 193 21.90 13.42 12.38
CA GLN A 193 21.39 14.78 12.42
C GLN A 193 22.22 15.62 11.46
N LEU A 194 21.57 16.21 10.47
CA LEU A 194 22.19 17.08 9.47
C LEU A 194 22.04 18.54 9.91
N GLU A 195 21.72 19.44 8.97
CA GLU A 195 21.55 20.87 9.22
C GLU A 195 20.30 21.20 10.03
N ALA A 196 20.32 22.35 10.68
CA ALA A 196 19.14 22.94 11.30
C ALA A 196 18.17 23.46 10.23
N LEU A 197 16.88 23.31 10.45
CA LEU A 197 15.84 23.85 9.58
C LEU A 197 15.85 25.39 9.64
N GLY A 198 15.77 26.00 8.48
CA GLY A 198 15.58 27.45 8.34
C GLY A 198 14.13 27.86 8.57
N PRO A 199 13.85 29.17 8.60
CA PRO A 199 12.51 29.69 8.85
C PRO A 199 11.48 29.36 7.76
N ASP A 200 11.94 29.06 6.55
CA ASP A 200 11.10 28.73 5.39
C ASP A 200 11.01 27.21 5.14
N ASP A 201 11.73 26.40 5.92
CA ASP A 201 11.69 24.96 5.79
C ASP A 201 10.42 24.40 6.46
N TYR A 202 9.84 23.41 5.82
CA TYR A 202 8.67 22.70 6.36
C TYR A 202 9.07 21.37 7.02
N GLU A 203 8.28 20.92 7.99
CA GLU A 203 8.38 19.57 8.54
C GLU A 203 7.83 18.56 7.54
N GLY A 204 8.26 17.31 7.63
CA GLY A 204 7.76 16.24 6.75
C GLY A 204 8.71 15.06 6.66
N THR A 205 8.30 14.08 5.88
CA THR A 205 9.09 12.88 5.60
C THR A 205 9.38 12.77 4.12
N THR A 206 10.59 12.38 3.78
CA THR A 206 10.97 11.93 2.44
C THR A 206 11.47 10.50 2.54
N VAL A 207 10.87 9.61 1.78
CA VAL A 207 11.33 8.23 1.60
C VAL A 207 11.78 8.06 0.18
N ARG A 208 12.99 7.53 -0.01
CA ARG A 208 13.51 7.13 -1.32
C ARG A 208 13.91 5.67 -1.26
N PHE A 209 13.46 4.86 -2.19
CA PHE A 209 13.80 3.45 -2.24
C PHE A 209 14.06 2.96 -3.66
N GLN A 210 14.95 1.99 -3.76
CA GLN A 210 15.27 1.25 -4.98
C GLN A 210 14.91 -0.21 -4.76
N PRO A 211 13.96 -0.78 -5.53
CA PRO A 211 13.57 -2.19 -5.38
C PRO A 211 14.75 -3.13 -5.62
N SER A 212 14.80 -4.24 -4.89
CA SER A 212 15.83 -5.26 -5.11
C SER A 212 15.50 -6.13 -6.31
N ASP A 213 16.40 -6.22 -7.28
CA ASP A 213 16.31 -7.11 -8.44
C ASP A 213 16.53 -8.59 -8.07
N GLU A 214 17.04 -8.88 -6.87
CA GLU A 214 17.10 -10.23 -6.32
C GLU A 214 15.72 -10.72 -5.83
N ILE A 215 14.78 -9.82 -5.57
CA ILE A 215 13.45 -10.12 -5.00
C ILE A 215 12.34 -9.96 -6.03
N PHE A 216 12.40 -8.88 -6.83
CA PHE A 216 11.36 -8.55 -7.78
C PHE A 216 11.67 -9.08 -9.17
N ASP A 217 10.67 -9.69 -9.82
CA ASP A 217 10.74 -10.14 -11.22
C ASP A 217 10.75 -8.96 -12.21
N ALA A 218 10.22 -7.80 -11.78
CA ALA A 218 10.21 -6.54 -12.51
C ALA A 218 10.47 -5.39 -11.54
N ILE A 219 11.36 -4.47 -11.91
CA ILE A 219 11.78 -3.34 -11.07
C ILE A 219 11.46 -1.97 -11.70
N VAL A 220 10.88 -1.94 -12.90
CA VAL A 220 10.54 -0.70 -13.61
C VAL A 220 9.14 -0.25 -13.22
N PHE A 221 9.04 0.94 -12.66
CA PHE A 221 7.75 1.55 -12.31
C PHE A 221 7.01 2.02 -13.56
N ASP A 222 5.74 1.64 -13.68
CA ASP A 222 4.82 2.14 -14.71
C ASP A 222 4.13 3.43 -14.23
N TYR A 223 4.39 4.52 -14.94
CA TYR A 223 3.86 5.85 -14.64
C TYR A 223 2.33 5.88 -14.68
N GLN A 224 1.73 5.24 -15.69
CA GLN A 224 0.28 5.29 -15.89
C GLN A 224 -0.48 4.53 -14.79
N THR A 225 0.06 3.42 -14.34
CA THR A 225 -0.47 2.63 -13.22
C THR A 225 -0.48 3.47 -11.94
N LEU A 226 0.61 4.17 -11.65
CA LEU A 226 0.70 5.07 -10.49
C LEU A 226 -0.22 6.28 -10.63
N SER A 227 -0.25 6.92 -11.81
CA SER A 227 -1.12 8.06 -12.12
C SER A 227 -2.60 7.73 -11.85
N ASN A 228 -3.08 6.60 -12.38
CA ASN A 228 -4.45 6.17 -12.17
C ASN A 228 -4.77 5.97 -10.68
N ARG A 229 -3.88 5.33 -9.95
CA ARG A 229 -4.05 5.10 -8.51
C ARG A 229 -4.06 6.38 -7.69
N PHE A 230 -3.12 7.31 -7.96
CA PHE A 230 -3.03 8.57 -7.21
C PHE A 230 -4.20 9.51 -7.51
N ARG A 231 -4.73 9.47 -8.73
CA ARG A 231 -5.97 10.17 -9.07
C ARG A 231 -7.15 9.68 -8.23
N GLU A 232 -7.30 8.35 -8.07
CA GLU A 232 -8.33 7.78 -7.21
C GLU A 232 -8.12 8.16 -5.74
N MET A 233 -6.89 8.10 -5.25
CA MET A 233 -6.55 8.48 -3.87
C MET A 233 -6.87 9.96 -3.60
N ALA A 234 -6.57 10.86 -4.54
CA ALA A 234 -6.88 12.27 -4.42
C ALA A 234 -8.40 12.56 -4.44
N PHE A 235 -9.19 11.80 -5.22
CA PHE A 235 -10.65 11.89 -5.16
C PHE A 235 -11.21 11.46 -3.80
N LEU A 236 -10.63 10.43 -3.20
CA LEU A 236 -11.08 9.91 -1.91
C LEU A 236 -10.65 10.80 -0.72
N ASN A 237 -9.57 11.58 -0.89
CA ASN A 237 -9.00 12.44 0.14
C ASN A 237 -9.18 13.92 -0.27
N LYS A 238 -10.39 14.43 -0.06
CA LYS A 238 -10.78 15.79 -0.43
C LYS A 238 -9.79 16.85 0.03
N GLY A 239 -9.23 17.61 -0.92
CA GLY A 239 -8.29 18.71 -0.65
C GLY A 239 -6.84 18.29 -0.50
N LEU A 240 -6.53 16.99 -0.51
CA LEU A 240 -5.16 16.49 -0.58
C LEU A 240 -4.62 16.65 -2.01
N ARG A 241 -3.47 17.26 -2.13
CA ARG A 241 -2.74 17.40 -3.38
C ARG A 241 -1.72 16.27 -3.52
N ILE A 242 -1.79 15.50 -4.60
CA ILE A 242 -0.80 14.49 -4.94
C ILE A 242 -0.17 14.88 -6.28
N VAL A 243 1.15 15.01 -6.33
CA VAL A 243 1.91 15.32 -7.55
C VAL A 243 2.74 14.11 -7.92
N LEU A 244 2.56 13.57 -9.11
CA LEU A 244 3.41 12.52 -9.68
C LEU A 244 4.30 13.12 -10.77
N THR A 245 5.60 12.93 -10.65
CA THR A 245 6.59 13.40 -11.63
C THR A 245 7.48 12.25 -12.09
N ASP A 246 7.59 12.06 -13.39
CA ASP A 246 8.56 11.15 -13.99
C ASP A 246 9.82 11.95 -14.41
N ARG A 247 10.91 11.76 -13.67
CA ARG A 247 12.20 12.42 -13.94
C ARG A 247 13.19 11.53 -14.66
N ARG A 248 12.78 10.34 -15.06
CA ARG A 248 13.65 9.43 -15.82
C ARG A 248 13.97 10.04 -17.19
N ALA A 249 15.24 10.01 -17.53
CA ALA A 249 15.73 10.71 -18.73
C ALA A 249 15.10 10.21 -20.04
N ASP A 250 14.73 8.93 -20.10
CA ASP A 250 14.10 8.27 -21.25
C ASP A 250 12.57 8.44 -21.31
N HIS A 251 11.97 9.09 -20.30
CA HIS A 251 10.53 9.36 -20.19
C HIS A 251 10.17 10.85 -20.31
N ALA A 252 11.10 11.70 -20.62
CA ALA A 252 10.85 13.14 -20.83
C ALA A 252 9.87 13.38 -21.99
N ASP A 253 9.15 14.49 -21.92
CA ASP A 253 8.28 14.97 -23.00
C ASP A 253 9.08 15.39 -24.26
N GLU A 254 8.37 15.82 -25.32
CA GLU A 254 9.00 16.25 -26.59
C GLU A 254 9.94 17.45 -26.43
N ASP A 255 9.76 18.25 -25.38
CA ASP A 255 10.60 19.41 -25.05
C ASP A 255 11.73 19.07 -24.06
N GLY A 256 11.83 17.81 -23.62
CA GLY A 256 12.85 17.32 -22.67
C GLY A 256 12.52 17.62 -21.21
N ASN A 257 11.28 17.99 -20.89
CA ASN A 257 10.86 18.22 -19.51
C ASN A 257 10.31 16.94 -18.88
N PRO A 258 10.42 16.79 -17.55
CA PRO A 258 9.77 15.70 -16.82
C PRO A 258 8.25 15.72 -17.01
N VAL A 259 7.68 14.55 -17.30
CA VAL A 259 6.23 14.39 -17.33
C VAL A 259 5.69 14.47 -15.91
N HIS A 260 4.63 15.24 -15.67
CA HIS A 260 4.03 15.34 -14.35
C HIS A 260 2.51 15.47 -14.43
N GLU A 261 1.84 15.00 -13.40
CA GLU A 261 0.41 15.19 -13.16
C GLU A 261 0.19 15.71 -11.72
N ASP A 262 -0.78 16.61 -11.59
CA ASP A 262 -1.16 17.27 -10.32
C ASP A 262 -2.62 16.94 -10.01
N PHE A 263 -2.85 16.16 -8.99
CA PHE A 263 -4.16 15.70 -8.57
C PHE A 263 -4.61 16.47 -7.33
N LEU A 264 -5.57 17.39 -7.51
CA LEU A 264 -6.19 18.14 -6.42
C LEU A 264 -7.68 18.27 -6.68
N TYR A 265 -8.49 17.61 -5.85
CA TYR A 265 -9.94 17.59 -5.97
C TYR A 265 -10.62 18.22 -4.74
N LYS A 266 -11.16 19.42 -4.94
CA LYS A 266 -11.73 20.23 -3.85
C LYS A 266 -13.12 19.76 -3.38
N GLU A 267 -13.82 19.00 -4.20
CA GLU A 267 -15.12 18.44 -3.88
C GLU A 267 -15.07 16.90 -3.66
N GLY A 268 -13.89 16.29 -3.82
CA GLY A 268 -13.65 14.88 -3.52
C GLY A 268 -14.53 13.93 -4.34
N LEU A 269 -15.40 13.15 -3.68
CA LEU A 269 -16.28 12.18 -4.36
C LEU A 269 -17.21 12.81 -5.41
N LYS A 270 -17.56 14.08 -5.28
CA LYS A 270 -18.33 14.76 -6.33
C LYS A 270 -17.52 14.94 -7.60
N ASP A 271 -16.23 15.30 -7.45
CA ASP A 271 -15.31 15.41 -8.58
C ASP A 271 -15.09 14.03 -9.22
N TYR A 272 -15.03 12.97 -8.40
CA TYR A 272 -14.94 11.61 -8.92
C TYR A 272 -16.16 11.19 -9.74
N VAL A 273 -17.38 11.50 -9.28
CA VAL A 273 -18.61 11.25 -10.06
C VAL A 273 -18.58 12.01 -11.38
N ARG A 274 -18.17 13.29 -11.38
CA ARG A 274 -18.02 14.08 -12.63
C ARG A 274 -17.00 13.44 -13.57
N PHE A 275 -15.88 13.01 -13.05
CA PHE A 275 -14.85 12.33 -13.83
C PHE A 275 -15.36 11.02 -14.46
N LEU A 276 -16.06 10.18 -13.70
CA LEU A 276 -16.63 8.93 -14.19
C LEU A 276 -17.76 9.13 -15.22
N THR A 277 -18.57 10.17 -15.04
CA THR A 277 -19.64 10.49 -16.00
C THR A 277 -19.08 11.13 -17.28
N GLY A 278 -18.01 11.90 -17.18
CA GLY A 278 -17.34 12.53 -18.31
C GLY A 278 -18.33 13.31 -19.19
N THR A 279 -18.35 12.98 -20.48
CA THR A 279 -19.26 13.57 -21.48
C THR A 279 -20.57 12.79 -21.68
N ARG A 280 -20.88 11.82 -20.81
CA ARG A 280 -22.08 11.00 -20.93
C ARG A 280 -23.31 11.80 -20.52
N ASP A 281 -24.43 11.56 -21.21
CA ASP A 281 -25.72 12.09 -20.78
C ASP A 281 -26.11 11.43 -19.45
N VAL A 282 -26.33 12.29 -18.45
CA VAL A 282 -26.76 11.86 -17.12
C VAL A 282 -28.25 12.13 -16.91
N ILE A 283 -28.96 11.19 -16.30
CA ILE A 283 -30.37 11.29 -16.01
C ILE A 283 -30.64 12.46 -15.02
N ASN A 284 -29.73 12.62 -14.04
CA ASN A 284 -29.78 13.69 -13.06
C ASN A 284 -28.52 14.56 -13.15
N PRO A 285 -28.62 15.82 -13.63
CA PRO A 285 -27.44 16.70 -13.76
C PRO A 285 -26.90 17.18 -12.40
N THR A 286 -27.68 17.04 -11.33
CA THR A 286 -27.26 17.43 -9.99
C THR A 286 -26.76 16.22 -9.21
N ILE A 287 -25.49 16.25 -8.77
CA ILE A 287 -24.91 15.21 -7.92
C ILE A 287 -25.48 15.34 -6.51
N ILE A 288 -26.19 14.30 -6.06
CA ILE A 288 -26.70 14.22 -4.69
C ILE A 288 -25.56 13.73 -3.79
N SER A 289 -25.24 14.50 -2.77
CA SER A 289 -24.19 14.19 -1.80
C SER A 289 -24.76 14.27 -0.39
N LEU A 290 -24.49 13.24 0.42
CA LEU A 290 -24.87 13.17 1.82
C LEU A 290 -23.61 12.93 2.66
N GLU A 291 -23.38 13.77 3.65
CA GLU A 291 -22.32 13.59 4.65
C GLU A 291 -22.98 13.31 5.99
N SER A 292 -22.52 12.26 6.68
CA SER A 292 -23.00 11.91 8.02
C SER A 292 -21.84 11.72 8.95
N HIS A 293 -21.82 12.44 10.05
CA HIS A 293 -20.89 12.20 11.14
C HIS A 293 -21.56 11.28 12.17
N ARG A 294 -20.94 10.13 12.43
CA ARG A 294 -21.32 9.33 13.60
C ARG A 294 -20.65 9.93 14.83
N PRO A 295 -21.39 10.14 15.91
CA PRO A 295 -20.85 10.63 17.20
C PRO A 295 -19.87 9.64 17.81
#